data_4ecc9722941bc22bfbfe8f30bc6833d2
#
_entry.id   4ecc9722941bc22bfbfe8f30bc6833d2
#
_cell.length_a   1.000
_cell.length_b   1.000
_cell.length_c   1.000
_cell.angle_alpha   90.00
_cell.angle_beta   90.00
_cell.angle_gamma   90.00
#
_symmetry.space_group_name_H-M   'P 1'
#
loop_
_entity.id
_entity.type
_entity.pdbx_description
1 polymer ?
#
loop_
_entity_poly.entity_id
_entity_poly.type
_entity_poly.pdbx_seq_one_letter_code
_entity_poly.pdbx_strand_id
1 'polypeptide(L)'
;MTCLKPGYEDTRYHYFTVDPTKKYTHLRLNIYPDGGVARLRTYGVMVPPSPEKLLRYEINGESLVDLVAMDNGGVCQGLSDAHYGHPRNLIKKNRGFNMADGWETARRQDRPSVLKVCMSNVS
;
A
#
# COMPACT_ATOMS: atom_id res chain seq x y z
N MET A 1 -13.89 5.69 6.18
CA MET A 1 -12.64 6.37 5.77
C MET A 1 -11.70 6.44 6.95
N THR A 2 -10.47 6.04 6.82
CA THR A 2 -9.50 5.99 7.91
C THR A 2 -8.44 7.08 7.70
N CYS A 3 -8.17 7.87 8.74
CA CYS A 3 -7.24 9.00 8.66
C CYS A 3 -5.86 8.62 9.19
N LEU A 4 -4.82 8.96 8.43
CA LEU A 4 -3.44 8.81 8.81
C LEU A 4 -2.96 10.04 9.59
N LYS A 5 -2.02 9.83 10.51
CA LYS A 5 -1.33 10.91 11.22
C LYS A 5 0.03 11.18 10.58
N PRO A 6 0.62 12.36 10.77
CA PRO A 6 1.99 12.62 10.35
C PRO A 6 2.97 11.59 10.92
N GLY A 7 3.96 11.19 10.11
CA GLY A 7 4.93 10.16 10.46
C GLY A 7 6.13 10.73 11.21
N TYR A 8 6.02 10.85 12.52
CA TYR A 8 7.15 11.07 13.42
C TYR A 8 7.59 9.74 14.05
N GLU A 9 8.59 9.72 14.92
CA GLU A 9 9.19 8.50 15.43
C GLU A 9 8.20 7.48 16.01
N ASP A 10 7.26 7.94 16.82
CA ASP A 10 6.22 7.13 17.46
C ASP A 10 4.96 6.95 16.62
N THR A 11 4.80 7.71 15.52
CA THR A 11 3.65 7.62 14.61
C THR A 11 4.05 7.17 13.19
N ARG A 12 5.19 6.55 13.07
CA ARG A 12 5.78 6.09 11.80
C ARG A 12 5.00 4.95 11.15
N TYR A 13 4.36 4.11 11.95
CA TYR A 13 3.55 2.98 11.51
C TYR A 13 2.09 3.24 11.82
N HIS A 14 1.25 3.04 10.83
CA HIS A 14 -0.19 3.20 10.94
C HIS A 14 -0.88 1.89 10.57
N TYR A 15 -1.68 1.35 11.48
CA TYR A 15 -2.37 0.09 11.31
C TYR A 15 -3.87 0.29 11.32
N PHE A 16 -4.55 -0.31 10.35
CA PHE A 16 -5.99 -0.22 10.22
C PHE A 16 -6.59 -1.58 9.91
N THR A 17 -7.73 -1.86 10.50
CA THR A 17 -8.53 -3.03 10.17
C THR A 17 -9.53 -2.66 9.08
N VAL A 18 -9.61 -3.48 8.04
CA VAL A 18 -10.63 -3.38 7.00
C VAL A 18 -11.62 -4.53 7.13
N ASP A 19 -12.80 -4.40 6.53
CA ASP A 19 -13.84 -5.42 6.61
C ASP A 19 -13.37 -6.73 5.98
N PRO A 20 -13.17 -7.80 6.78
CA PRO A 20 -12.64 -9.07 6.28
C PRO A 20 -13.65 -9.89 5.51
N THR A 21 -14.93 -9.51 5.52
CA THR A 21 -16.00 -10.25 4.84
C THR A 21 -16.07 -9.95 3.35
N LYS A 22 -15.45 -8.86 2.92
CA LYS A 22 -15.48 -8.42 1.53
C LYS A 22 -14.25 -8.89 0.75
N LYS A 23 -14.46 -9.15 -0.54
CA LYS A 23 -13.38 -9.43 -1.49
C LYS A 23 -13.02 -8.15 -2.24
N TYR A 24 -11.73 -7.88 -2.33
CA TYR A 24 -11.20 -6.68 -2.98
C TYR A 24 -10.26 -7.07 -4.11
N THR A 25 -10.33 -6.34 -5.21
CA THR A 25 -9.44 -6.51 -6.37
C THR A 25 -8.42 -5.40 -6.49
N HIS A 26 -8.78 -4.22 -6.02
CA HIS A 26 -8.00 -3.02 -6.11
C HIS A 26 -8.01 -2.25 -4.79
N LEU A 27 -6.94 -1.51 -4.57
CA LEU A 27 -6.82 -0.58 -3.45
C LEU A 27 -6.51 0.80 -4.01
N ARG A 28 -7.14 1.82 -3.43
CA ARG A 28 -6.84 3.21 -3.76
C ARG A 28 -6.42 3.96 -2.51
N LEU A 29 -5.21 4.50 -2.54
CA LEU A 29 -4.71 5.41 -1.51
C LEU A 29 -4.97 6.85 -1.96
N ASN A 30 -5.71 7.60 -1.15
CA ASN A 30 -5.90 9.04 -1.34
C ASN A 30 -5.13 9.79 -0.27
N ILE A 31 -4.35 10.77 -0.68
CA ILE A 31 -3.60 11.65 0.22
C ILE A 31 -4.21 13.05 0.14
N TYR A 32 -4.61 13.62 1.27
CA TYR A 32 -5.30 14.90 1.36
C TYR A 32 -4.44 15.95 2.06
N PRO A 33 -4.15 17.07 1.41
CA PRO A 33 -4.29 17.32 -0.02
C PRO A 33 -3.16 16.67 -0.82
N ASP A 34 -2.01 16.50 -0.20
CA ASP A 34 -0.76 15.97 -0.75
C ASP A 34 0.11 15.41 0.37
N GLY A 35 1.28 14.89 0.06
CA GLY A 35 2.23 14.41 1.05
C GLY A 35 3.17 13.34 0.52
N GLY A 36 3.86 12.70 1.46
CA GLY A 36 4.79 11.61 1.20
C GLY A 36 4.42 10.34 1.93
N VAL A 37 4.63 9.21 1.28
CA VAL A 37 4.41 7.87 1.84
C VAL A 37 5.61 6.99 1.49
N ALA A 38 6.13 6.28 2.48
CA ALA A 38 7.27 5.38 2.26
C ALA A 38 6.82 4.02 1.73
N ARG A 39 5.86 3.39 2.42
CA ARG A 39 5.37 2.05 2.07
C ARG A 39 3.88 1.91 2.39
N LEU A 40 3.22 1.09 1.61
CA LEU A 40 1.84 0.66 1.81
C LEU A 40 1.81 -0.87 1.84
N ARG A 41 1.15 -1.43 2.84
CA ARG A 41 0.98 -2.87 2.97
C ARG A 41 -0.49 -3.20 3.18
N THR A 42 -0.92 -4.31 2.61
CA THR A 42 -2.30 -4.80 2.76
C THR A 42 -2.25 -6.30 3.00
N TYR A 43 -2.41 -6.68 4.24
CA TYR A 43 -2.34 -8.08 4.65
C TYR A 43 -3.71 -8.74 4.53
N GLY A 44 -3.74 -9.91 3.94
CA GLY A 44 -4.98 -10.65 3.74
C GLY A 44 -4.75 -12.05 3.19
N VAL A 45 -5.84 -12.71 2.90
CA VAL A 45 -5.88 -14.04 2.28
C VAL A 45 -6.22 -13.89 0.80
N MET A 46 -5.43 -14.53 -0.05
CA MET A 46 -5.69 -14.54 -1.49
C MET A 46 -6.86 -15.46 -1.83
N VAL A 47 -7.66 -15.06 -2.80
CA VAL A 47 -8.75 -15.87 -3.35
C VAL A 47 -8.67 -15.82 -4.89
N PRO A 48 -8.40 -16.94 -5.58
CA PRO A 48 -8.14 -18.30 -5.04
C PRO A 48 -6.86 -18.40 -4.19
N PRO A 49 -6.66 -19.53 -3.49
CA PRO A 49 -5.49 -19.71 -2.64
C PRO A 49 -4.17 -19.46 -3.38
N SER A 50 -3.25 -18.82 -2.70
CA SER A 50 -1.96 -18.46 -3.27
C SER A 50 -1.04 -19.67 -3.46
N PRO A 51 -0.10 -19.62 -4.43
CA PRO A 51 1.01 -20.57 -4.50
C PRO A 51 1.82 -20.59 -3.19
N GLU A 52 2.38 -21.75 -2.85
CA GLU A 52 3.14 -21.96 -1.60
C GLU A 52 4.39 -21.06 -1.46
N LYS A 53 4.88 -20.51 -2.55
CA LYS A 53 6.11 -19.71 -2.61
C LYS A 53 5.96 -18.26 -2.14
N LEU A 54 4.77 -17.79 -1.79
CA LEU A 54 4.58 -16.42 -1.36
C LEU A 54 5.04 -16.22 0.08
N LEU A 55 5.65 -15.06 0.32
CA LEU A 55 6.04 -14.66 1.66
C LEU A 55 4.81 -14.45 2.53
N ARG A 56 4.72 -15.19 3.62
CA ARG A 56 3.60 -15.16 4.56
C ARG A 56 4.01 -14.50 5.86
N TYR A 57 3.05 -13.83 6.46
CA TYR A 57 3.19 -13.17 7.76
C TYR A 57 2.20 -13.76 8.76
N GLU A 58 2.67 -14.06 9.96
CA GLU A 58 1.80 -14.47 11.07
C GLU A 58 1.28 -13.22 11.78
N ILE A 59 -0.01 -12.94 11.63
CA ILE A 59 -0.67 -11.79 12.23
C ILE A 59 -1.90 -12.29 12.98
N ASN A 60 -1.93 -12.09 14.30
CA ASN A 60 -3.03 -12.53 15.18
C ASN A 60 -3.38 -14.02 15.01
N GLY A 61 -2.37 -14.88 14.80
CA GLY A 61 -2.58 -16.31 14.59
C GLY A 61 -3.01 -16.70 13.17
N GLU A 62 -3.15 -15.77 12.26
CA GLU A 62 -3.48 -16.02 10.85
C GLU A 62 -2.25 -15.88 9.96
N SER A 63 -2.11 -16.78 8.99
CA SER A 63 -1.08 -16.71 7.97
C SER A 63 -1.55 -15.83 6.80
N LEU A 64 -1.00 -14.62 6.72
CA LEU A 64 -1.42 -13.59 5.76
C LEU A 64 -0.31 -13.26 4.77
N VAL A 65 -0.70 -12.74 3.62
CA VAL A 65 0.20 -12.26 2.56
C VAL A 65 0.00 -10.75 2.38
N ASP A 66 1.06 -10.04 2.03
CA ASP A 66 0.92 -8.66 1.58
C ASP A 66 0.38 -8.65 0.14
N LEU A 67 -0.91 -8.35 0.01
CA LEU A 67 -1.65 -8.44 -1.24
C LEU A 67 -1.26 -7.37 -2.26
N VAL A 68 -0.65 -6.29 -1.83
CA VAL A 68 -0.21 -5.21 -2.74
C VAL A 68 1.28 -5.30 -3.07
N ALA A 69 2.02 -6.17 -2.41
CA ALA A 69 3.45 -6.31 -2.67
C ALA A 69 3.74 -6.67 -4.13
N MET A 70 4.67 -5.96 -4.73
CA MET A 70 5.13 -6.19 -6.10
C MET A 70 5.65 -7.62 -6.29
N ASP A 71 6.39 -8.13 -5.29
CA ASP A 71 6.91 -9.50 -5.30
C ASP A 71 5.80 -10.56 -5.28
N ASN A 72 4.62 -10.21 -4.83
CA ASN A 72 3.43 -11.08 -4.81
C ASN A 72 2.49 -10.82 -5.99
N GLY A 73 2.88 -9.98 -6.94
CA GLY A 73 2.12 -9.68 -8.14
C GLY A 73 1.25 -8.42 -8.05
N GLY A 74 1.43 -7.59 -7.03
CA GLY A 74 0.78 -6.28 -6.96
C GLY A 74 1.28 -5.35 -8.07
N VAL A 75 0.38 -4.59 -8.68
CA VAL A 75 0.70 -3.71 -9.80
C VAL A 75 0.15 -2.31 -9.58
N CYS A 76 1.02 -1.32 -9.65
CA CYS A 76 0.61 0.09 -9.67
C CYS A 76 -0.05 0.39 -11.02
N GLN A 77 -1.36 0.64 -11.02
CA GLN A 77 -2.16 0.87 -12.23
C GLN A 77 -2.36 2.34 -12.56
N GLY A 78 -2.36 3.19 -11.57
CA GLY A 78 -2.61 4.60 -11.79
C GLY A 78 -2.14 5.46 -10.63
N LEU A 79 -1.72 6.66 -10.94
CA LEU A 79 -1.24 7.66 -9.99
C LEU A 79 -1.64 9.05 -10.46
N SER A 80 -1.75 9.98 -9.51
CA SER A 80 -2.00 11.38 -9.83
C SER A 80 -0.75 12.08 -10.38
N ASP A 81 0.39 11.83 -9.75
CA ASP A 81 1.68 12.41 -10.10
C ASP A 81 2.82 11.67 -9.39
N ALA A 82 4.04 11.88 -9.86
CA ALA A 82 5.26 11.38 -9.25
C ALA A 82 6.26 12.54 -9.14
N HIS A 83 6.03 13.41 -8.16
CA HIS A 83 6.84 14.61 -7.97
C HIS A 83 8.25 14.27 -7.51
N TYR A 84 8.36 13.40 -6.45
CA TYR A 84 9.62 12.88 -5.97
C TYR A 84 9.46 11.42 -5.54
N GLY A 85 10.39 10.56 -5.95
CA GLY A 85 10.19 9.13 -5.89
C GLY A 85 9.07 8.68 -6.83
N HIS A 86 8.66 7.43 -6.72
CA HIS A 86 7.60 6.89 -7.56
C HIS A 86 6.62 6.06 -6.74
N PRO A 87 5.30 6.15 -6.99
CA PRO A 87 4.30 5.41 -6.20
C PRO A 87 4.50 3.90 -6.13
N ARG A 88 5.09 3.28 -7.16
CA ARG A 88 5.42 1.85 -7.11
C ARG A 88 6.43 1.48 -6.02
N ASN A 89 7.16 2.45 -5.47
CA ASN A 89 8.03 2.20 -4.32
C ASN A 89 7.23 1.77 -3.09
N LEU A 90 5.97 2.18 -2.97
CA LEU A 90 5.12 1.88 -1.83
C LEU A 90 4.82 0.38 -1.68
N ILE A 91 4.85 -0.36 -2.79
CA ILE A 91 4.53 -1.80 -2.83
C ILE A 91 5.77 -2.70 -2.89
N LYS A 92 6.96 -2.15 -2.66
CA LYS A 92 8.18 -2.93 -2.44
C LYS A 92 8.15 -3.60 -1.07
N LYS A 93 8.75 -4.78 -0.96
CA LYS A 93 8.78 -5.54 0.30
C LYS A 93 9.72 -4.97 1.37
N ASN A 94 10.78 -4.29 0.98
CA ASN A 94 11.78 -3.73 1.88
C ASN A 94 11.31 -2.45 2.56
N ARG A 95 12.06 -1.97 3.53
CA ARG A 95 11.87 -0.64 4.11
C ARG A 95 12.44 0.42 3.17
N GLY A 96 11.89 1.63 3.27
CA GLY A 96 12.45 2.79 2.56
C GLY A 96 13.84 3.14 3.08
N PHE A 97 14.81 3.34 2.18
CA PHE A 97 16.16 3.76 2.54
C PHE A 97 16.28 5.25 2.78
N ASN A 98 15.61 6.02 1.94
CA ASN A 98 15.61 7.48 1.95
C ASN A 98 14.32 8.00 1.32
N MET A 99 14.19 9.31 1.18
CA MET A 99 13.00 9.95 0.63
C MET A 99 12.73 9.59 -0.84
N ALA A 100 13.78 9.33 -1.63
CA ALA A 100 13.63 8.92 -3.03
C ALA A 100 13.08 7.49 -3.18
N ASP A 101 13.18 6.66 -2.15
CA ASP A 101 12.66 5.28 -2.13
C ASP A 101 11.23 5.20 -1.58
N GLY A 102 10.53 6.28 -1.55
CA GLY A 102 9.10 6.39 -1.28
C GLY A 102 8.39 7.08 -2.42
N TRP A 103 7.29 7.72 -2.12
CA TRP A 103 6.54 8.56 -3.04
C TRP A 103 6.12 9.85 -2.35
N GLU A 104 6.44 10.96 -2.99
CA GLU A 104 6.06 12.29 -2.56
C GLU A 104 5.31 12.98 -3.70
N THR A 105 4.12 13.47 -3.41
CA THR A 105 3.26 14.13 -4.38
C THR A 105 3.58 15.60 -4.52
N ALA A 106 3.24 16.18 -5.66
CA ALA A 106 3.21 17.63 -5.80
C ALA A 106 2.15 18.23 -4.87
N ARG A 107 2.39 19.46 -4.40
CA ARG A 107 1.43 20.18 -3.55
C ARG A 107 0.12 20.42 -4.32
N ARG A 108 -1.00 20.07 -3.68
CA ARG A 108 -2.33 20.18 -4.25
C ARG A 108 -3.30 20.85 -3.29
N GLN A 109 -4.31 21.53 -3.85
CA GLN A 109 -5.38 22.17 -3.09
C GLN A 109 -6.77 21.84 -3.65
N ASP A 110 -6.85 21.34 -4.87
CA ASP A 110 -8.10 21.11 -5.62
C ASP A 110 -8.64 19.68 -5.49
N ARG A 111 -7.77 18.71 -5.30
CA ARG A 111 -8.13 17.28 -5.26
C ARG A 111 -7.07 16.47 -4.52
N PRO A 112 -7.42 15.29 -4.00
CA PRO A 112 -6.44 14.41 -3.36
C PRO A 112 -5.40 13.90 -4.35
N SER A 113 -4.21 13.60 -3.85
CA SER A 113 -3.24 12.80 -4.56
C SER A 113 -3.61 11.32 -4.44
N VAL A 114 -3.50 10.57 -5.53
CA VAL A 114 -4.08 9.23 -5.66
C VAL A 114 -3.07 8.23 -6.18
N LEU A 115 -3.04 7.07 -5.53
CA LEU A 115 -2.42 5.86 -6.05
C LEU A 115 -3.49 4.76 -6.15
N LYS A 116 -3.55 4.07 -7.28
CA LYS A 116 -4.37 2.88 -7.49
C LYS A 116 -3.48 1.66 -7.72
N VAL A 117 -3.71 0.62 -6.94
CA VAL A 117 -2.98 -0.66 -7.02
C VAL A 117 -3.95 -1.79 -7.31
N CYS A 118 -3.63 -2.61 -8.30
CA CYS A 118 -4.25 -3.91 -8.49
C CYS A 118 -3.58 -4.92 -7.57
N MET A 119 -4.38 -5.61 -6.78
CA MET A 119 -3.86 -6.64 -5.87
C MET A 119 -3.54 -7.93 -6.61
N SER A 120 -2.61 -8.68 -6.06
CA SER A 120 -2.15 -9.94 -6.63
C SER A 120 -3.25 -11.00 -6.74
N ASN A 121 -3.18 -11.77 -7.82
CA ASN A 121 -4.01 -12.95 -8.08
C ASN A 121 -5.52 -12.70 -7.99
N VAL A 122 -5.94 -11.57 -8.46
CA VAL A 122 -7.34 -11.35 -8.72
C VAL A 122 -7.57 -11.45 -10.22
N SER A 123 -8.12 -12.55 -10.60
CA SER A 123 -8.65 -12.73 -11.94
C SER A 123 -10.05 -12.17 -12.06
#